data_10a178c8a821993ac0db71e940996841
#
_entry.id   10a178c8a821993ac0db71e940996841
#
_cell.length_a   1.000
_cell.length_b   1.000
_cell.length_c   1.000
_cell.angle_alpha   90.00
_cell.angle_beta   90.00
_cell.angle_gamma   90.00
#
_symmetry.space_group_name_H-M   'P 1'
#
loop_
_entity.id
_entity.type
_entity.pdbx_description
1 polymer ?
#
loop_
_entity_poly.entity_id
_entity_poly.type
_entity_poly.pdbx_seq_one_letter_code
_entity_poly.pdbx_strand_id
1 'polypeptide(L)'
;MDTRLAPHCLGQAASFFPTSTHCKRCEYGVDCAQKVMTRLEEINQELDVSDIMRATQSFLDKNGVHTKAIASGASKLRFASYLPIEFDIDTDLSNCSVRARKIAKAILRRGIDIKSDIKRGENHLKDLKPEYLYSVQEHLSRHGKITHPELKNIIREEKPNSKETAVSNSASWTAQALIAIGVIEKIGDDYVLTD
;
A
#
# COMPACT_ATOMS: atom_id res chain seq x y z
N MET A 1 -7.53 12.32 -36.54
CA MET A 1 -6.27 11.57 -36.40
C MET A 1 -6.52 10.10 -36.66
N ASP A 2 -5.67 9.48 -37.46
CA ASP A 2 -5.84 8.07 -37.81
C ASP A 2 -5.41 7.18 -36.63
N THR A 3 -6.38 6.57 -35.94
CA THR A 3 -6.14 5.75 -34.73
C THR A 3 -5.48 4.41 -35.03
N ARG A 4 -5.25 4.07 -36.30
CA ARG A 4 -4.63 2.80 -36.73
C ARG A 4 -3.13 2.70 -36.35
N LEU A 5 -2.50 3.82 -36.12
CA LEU A 5 -1.07 3.89 -35.72
C LEU A 5 -0.86 4.25 -34.25
N ALA A 6 -1.93 4.33 -33.46
CA ALA A 6 -1.82 4.68 -32.04
C ALA A 6 -1.18 3.53 -31.25
N PRO A 7 -0.31 3.87 -30.25
CA PRO A 7 0.31 2.85 -29.42
C PRO A 7 -0.73 2.08 -28.59
N HIS A 8 -0.50 0.80 -28.36
CA HIS A 8 -1.39 -0.06 -27.57
C HIS A 8 -1.69 0.46 -26.15
N CYS A 9 -0.81 1.30 -25.60
CA CYS A 9 -1.00 1.91 -24.27
C CYS A 9 -1.96 3.11 -24.26
N LEU A 10 -2.46 3.57 -25.43
CA LEU A 10 -3.29 4.77 -25.53
C LEU A 10 -4.58 4.65 -24.71
N GLY A 11 -4.72 5.49 -23.68
CA GLY A 11 -5.89 5.53 -22.80
C GLY A 11 -5.95 4.43 -21.74
N GLN A 12 -4.90 3.62 -21.59
CA GLN A 12 -4.81 2.64 -20.51
C GLN A 12 -4.23 3.28 -19.26
N ALA A 13 -5.03 3.42 -18.18
CA ALA A 13 -4.63 4.04 -16.92
C ALA A 13 -3.39 3.36 -16.30
N ALA A 14 -3.28 2.03 -16.41
CA ALA A 14 -2.14 1.27 -15.91
C ALA A 14 -0.82 1.52 -16.67
N SER A 15 -0.90 2.05 -17.89
CA SER A 15 0.27 2.29 -18.75
C SER A 15 0.65 3.77 -18.87
N PHE A 16 -0.17 4.68 -18.34
CA PHE A 16 0.07 6.11 -18.38
C PHE A 16 0.79 6.59 -17.12
N PHE A 17 2.00 7.10 -17.28
CA PHE A 17 2.83 7.64 -16.21
C PHE A 17 3.18 9.11 -16.48
N PRO A 18 2.48 10.09 -15.85
CA PRO A 18 2.68 11.52 -16.12
C PRO A 18 4.12 12.02 -15.88
N THR A 19 4.88 11.31 -15.04
CA THR A 19 6.28 11.62 -14.72
C THR A 19 7.28 10.99 -15.68
N SER A 20 6.88 9.97 -16.44
CA SER A 20 7.75 9.24 -17.37
C SER A 20 8.20 10.11 -18.54
N THR A 21 9.48 10.00 -18.91
CA THR A 21 10.03 10.69 -20.09
C THR A 21 9.39 10.20 -21.38
N HIS A 22 8.95 8.95 -21.45
CA HIS A 22 8.25 8.41 -22.61
C HIS A 22 6.87 9.04 -22.79
N CYS A 23 6.06 9.13 -21.74
CA CYS A 23 4.73 9.77 -21.81
C CYS A 23 4.83 11.27 -22.09
N LYS A 24 5.84 11.97 -21.52
CA LYS A 24 6.07 13.41 -21.74
C LYS A 24 6.46 13.76 -23.19
N ARG A 25 7.13 12.85 -23.89
CA ARG A 25 7.60 13.05 -25.28
C ARG A 25 6.71 12.38 -26.31
N CYS A 26 5.67 11.65 -25.87
CA CYS A 26 4.76 10.95 -26.76
C CYS A 26 3.86 11.95 -27.48
N GLU A 27 3.74 11.85 -28.81
CA GLU A 27 2.84 12.67 -29.61
C GLU A 27 1.36 12.50 -29.24
N TYR A 28 1.00 11.34 -28.70
CA TYR A 28 -0.33 11.02 -28.18
C TYR A 28 -0.49 11.30 -26.68
N GLY A 29 0.50 11.94 -26.03
CA GLY A 29 0.54 12.11 -24.59
C GLY A 29 -0.67 12.83 -24.02
N VAL A 30 -1.15 13.88 -24.69
CA VAL A 30 -2.33 14.67 -24.27
C VAL A 30 -3.61 13.86 -24.47
N ASP A 31 -3.80 13.26 -25.64
CA ASP A 31 -5.00 12.43 -25.94
C ASP A 31 -5.07 11.21 -25.01
N CYS A 32 -3.89 10.61 -24.71
CA CYS A 32 -3.78 9.53 -23.77
C CYS A 32 -4.21 9.95 -22.35
N ALA A 33 -3.73 11.11 -21.89
CA ALA A 33 -4.09 11.65 -20.58
C ALA A 33 -5.60 11.93 -20.48
N GLN A 34 -6.21 12.50 -21.52
CA GLN A 34 -7.64 12.75 -21.53
C GLN A 34 -8.47 11.46 -21.43
N LYS A 35 -8.11 10.43 -22.22
CA LYS A 35 -8.77 9.12 -22.17
C LYS A 35 -8.60 8.44 -20.82
N VAL A 36 -7.40 8.55 -20.22
CA VAL A 36 -7.13 8.03 -18.87
C VAL A 36 -7.98 8.75 -17.82
N MET A 37 -8.12 10.09 -17.92
CA MET A 37 -8.98 10.84 -17.00
C MET A 37 -10.43 10.37 -17.05
N THR A 38 -11.01 10.26 -18.26
CA THR A 38 -12.38 9.75 -18.41
C THR A 38 -12.53 8.36 -17.77
N ARG A 39 -11.55 7.48 -17.99
CA ARG A 39 -11.60 6.12 -17.42
C ARG A 39 -11.45 6.12 -15.90
N LEU A 40 -10.61 6.98 -15.34
CA LEU A 40 -10.44 7.13 -13.90
C LEU A 40 -11.69 7.72 -13.23
N GLU A 41 -12.41 8.62 -13.89
CA GLU A 41 -13.68 9.15 -13.41
C GLU A 41 -14.74 8.04 -13.26
N GLU A 42 -14.83 7.14 -14.25
CA GLU A 42 -15.69 5.96 -14.18
C GLU A 42 -15.34 5.06 -12.98
N ILE A 43 -14.04 4.78 -12.79
CA ILE A 43 -13.55 3.92 -11.71
C ILE A 43 -13.70 4.60 -10.34
N ASN A 44 -13.57 5.93 -10.27
CA ASN A 44 -13.64 6.66 -8.99
C ASN A 44 -15.03 6.60 -8.33
N GLN A 45 -16.06 6.19 -9.06
CA GLN A 45 -17.38 5.92 -8.49
C GLN A 45 -17.36 4.70 -7.57
N GLU A 46 -16.44 3.77 -7.79
CA GLU A 46 -16.33 2.51 -7.05
C GLU A 46 -15.09 2.48 -6.14
N LEU A 47 -14.00 3.16 -6.55
CA LEU A 47 -12.68 3.14 -5.90
C LEU A 47 -12.11 4.56 -5.80
N ASP A 48 -11.48 4.91 -4.66
CA ASP A 48 -10.80 6.20 -4.51
C ASP A 48 -9.49 6.25 -5.31
N VAL A 49 -9.55 6.85 -6.49
CA VAL A 49 -8.40 7.05 -7.41
C VAL A 49 -7.96 8.52 -7.50
N SER A 50 -8.34 9.34 -6.54
CA SER A 50 -8.15 10.80 -6.52
C SER A 50 -6.70 11.25 -6.76
N ASP A 51 -5.73 10.50 -6.26
CA ASP A 51 -4.30 10.85 -6.43
C ASP A 51 -3.82 10.63 -7.87
N ILE A 52 -4.30 9.56 -8.54
CA ILE A 52 -4.00 9.29 -9.95
C ILE A 52 -4.63 10.38 -10.82
N MET A 53 -5.87 10.73 -10.55
CA MET A 53 -6.59 11.81 -11.25
C MET A 53 -5.84 13.13 -11.12
N ARG A 54 -5.37 13.49 -9.92
CA ARG A 54 -4.62 14.74 -9.68
C ARG A 54 -3.29 14.78 -10.44
N ALA A 55 -2.54 13.68 -10.47
CA ALA A 55 -1.29 13.59 -11.21
C ALA A 55 -1.52 13.73 -12.73
N THR A 56 -2.58 13.10 -13.24
CA THR A 56 -2.99 13.17 -14.64
C THR A 56 -3.46 14.57 -15.00
N GLN A 57 -4.26 15.23 -14.15
CA GLN A 57 -4.68 16.61 -14.31
C GLN A 57 -3.49 17.57 -14.39
N SER A 58 -2.53 17.43 -13.48
CA SER A 58 -1.30 18.24 -13.49
C SER A 58 -0.51 18.08 -14.80
N PHE A 59 -0.53 16.89 -15.39
CA PHE A 59 0.08 16.67 -16.72
C PHE A 59 -0.69 17.42 -17.81
N LEU A 60 -2.01 17.36 -17.81
CA LEU A 60 -2.86 18.06 -18.79
C LEU A 60 -2.67 19.58 -18.71
N ASP A 61 -2.67 20.15 -17.49
CA ASP A 61 -2.49 21.59 -17.26
C ASP A 61 -1.15 22.08 -17.78
N LYS A 62 -0.06 21.31 -17.59
CA LYS A 62 1.27 21.63 -18.10
C LYS A 62 1.38 21.60 -19.63
N ASN A 63 0.47 20.89 -20.29
CA ASN A 63 0.40 20.82 -21.74
C ASN A 63 -0.69 21.75 -22.33
N GLY A 64 -1.20 22.70 -21.53
CA GLY A 64 -2.15 23.71 -21.96
C GLY A 64 -3.60 23.20 -22.15
N VAL A 65 -3.89 22.02 -21.65
CA VAL A 65 -5.26 21.45 -21.71
C VAL A 65 -5.95 21.72 -20.37
N HIS A 66 -6.78 22.78 -20.33
CA HIS A 66 -7.56 23.14 -19.14
C HIS A 66 -8.86 22.33 -19.11
N THR A 67 -8.91 21.28 -18.31
CA THR A 67 -10.17 20.60 -17.99
C THR A 67 -10.84 21.31 -16.80
N LYS A 68 -12.17 21.40 -16.79
CA LYS A 68 -12.90 21.95 -15.64
C LYS A 68 -12.53 21.12 -14.40
N ALA A 69 -11.99 21.79 -13.37
CA ALA A 69 -11.61 21.15 -12.11
C ALA A 69 -12.82 20.41 -11.52
N ILE A 70 -12.68 19.10 -11.38
CA ILE A 70 -13.64 18.29 -10.64
C ILE A 70 -13.41 18.60 -9.17
N ALA A 71 -14.40 19.17 -8.51
CA ALA A 71 -14.36 19.47 -7.09
C ALA A 71 -14.37 18.14 -6.30
N SER A 72 -13.18 17.62 -6.01
CA SER A 72 -13.03 16.46 -5.14
C SER A 72 -12.41 16.89 -3.81
N GLY A 73 -13.06 16.52 -2.71
CA GLY A 73 -12.58 16.76 -1.35
C GLY A 73 -11.21 16.13 -1.14
N ALA A 74 -10.22 16.97 -0.86
CA ALA A 74 -8.83 16.57 -0.76
C ALA A 74 -8.57 15.77 0.52
N SER A 75 -8.29 14.48 0.37
CA SER A 75 -7.61 13.68 1.39
C SER A 75 -6.12 13.58 1.03
N LYS A 76 -5.24 13.98 1.96
CA LYS A 76 -3.79 13.92 1.79
C LYS A 76 -3.31 12.46 1.86
N LEU A 77 -3.11 11.81 0.72
CA LEU A 77 -2.45 10.51 0.67
C LEU A 77 -1.09 10.65 -0.04
N ARG A 78 -0.02 10.18 0.63
CA ARG A 78 1.33 10.10 0.07
C ARG A 78 1.43 8.92 -0.87
N PHE A 79 2.00 9.14 -2.06
CA PHE A 79 2.27 8.08 -3.05
C PHE A 79 3.13 6.97 -2.45
N ALA A 80 2.58 5.76 -2.44
CA ALA A 80 3.36 4.53 -2.50
C ALA A 80 3.26 4.00 -3.92
N SER A 81 4.39 3.59 -4.51
CA SER A 81 4.45 3.04 -5.86
C SER A 81 3.51 1.84 -6.00
N TYR A 82 2.43 2.00 -6.78
CA TYR A 82 1.47 0.94 -7.03
C TYR A 82 1.85 0.15 -8.28
N LEU A 83 2.11 -1.12 -8.11
CA LEU A 83 1.79 -2.13 -9.10
C LEU A 83 0.44 -2.73 -8.67
N PRO A 84 -0.60 -2.74 -9.50
CA PRO A 84 -1.82 -3.46 -9.20
C PRO A 84 -1.55 -4.95 -9.42
N ILE A 85 -1.15 -5.64 -8.37
CA ILE A 85 -1.36 -7.07 -8.29
C ILE A 85 -2.75 -7.19 -7.67
N GLU A 86 -3.74 -7.58 -8.45
CA GLU A 86 -5.00 -8.12 -7.94
C GLU A 86 -4.66 -9.40 -7.19
N PHE A 87 -4.33 -9.25 -5.91
CA PHE A 87 -4.45 -10.35 -4.99
C PHE A 87 -5.92 -10.42 -4.62
N ASP A 88 -6.55 -11.50 -5.00
CA ASP A 88 -7.79 -11.96 -4.41
C ASP A 88 -7.48 -12.22 -2.92
N ILE A 89 -7.67 -11.17 -2.10
CA ILE A 89 -7.38 -11.24 -0.67
C ILE A 89 -8.63 -11.83 -0.03
N ASP A 90 -8.78 -13.15 -0.11
CA ASP A 90 -9.78 -13.93 0.61
C ASP A 90 -9.57 -13.87 2.14
N THR A 91 -8.66 -13.05 2.60
CA THR A 91 -8.39 -12.86 4.02
C THR A 91 -9.45 -11.94 4.61
N ASP A 92 -10.32 -12.48 5.44
CA ASP A 92 -11.33 -11.71 6.17
C ASP A 92 -10.66 -10.77 7.19
N LEU A 93 -10.52 -9.51 6.81
CA LEU A 93 -10.02 -8.44 7.67
C LEU A 93 -11.13 -7.65 8.37
N SER A 94 -12.38 -8.09 8.30
CA SER A 94 -13.54 -7.38 8.86
C SER A 94 -13.41 -7.17 10.37
N ASN A 95 -12.85 -8.14 11.08
CA ASN A 95 -12.67 -8.14 12.54
C ASN A 95 -11.46 -7.30 13.00
N CYS A 96 -10.68 -6.70 12.08
CA CYS A 96 -9.53 -5.88 12.42
C CYS A 96 -9.90 -4.41 12.61
N SER A 97 -9.23 -3.76 13.56
CA SER A 97 -9.27 -2.30 13.65
C SER A 97 -8.76 -1.66 12.34
N VAL A 98 -9.22 -0.43 12.05
CA VAL A 98 -8.83 0.28 10.81
C VAL A 98 -7.31 0.37 10.63
N ARG A 99 -6.56 0.55 11.73
CA ARG A 99 -5.09 0.62 11.69
C ARG A 99 -4.46 -0.75 11.44
N ALA A 100 -4.91 -1.79 12.11
CA ALA A 100 -4.45 -3.17 11.89
C ALA A 100 -4.71 -3.61 10.44
N ARG A 101 -5.90 -3.30 9.90
CA ARG A 101 -6.25 -3.55 8.50
C ARG A 101 -5.31 -2.88 7.51
N LYS A 102 -4.87 -1.63 7.80
CA LYS A 102 -3.89 -0.94 6.95
C LYS A 102 -2.53 -1.65 6.95
N ILE A 103 -2.07 -2.14 8.09
CA ILE A 103 -0.81 -2.91 8.20
C ILE A 103 -0.94 -4.23 7.41
N ALA A 104 -1.98 -5.01 7.67
CA ALA A 104 -2.23 -6.27 6.98
C ALA A 104 -2.29 -6.09 5.45
N LYS A 105 -3.08 -5.12 4.97
CA LYS A 105 -3.17 -4.81 3.54
C LYS A 105 -1.83 -4.35 2.94
N ALA A 106 -0.99 -3.64 3.69
CA ALA A 106 0.31 -3.21 3.19
C ALA A 106 1.27 -4.40 2.97
N ILE A 107 1.22 -5.41 3.86
CA ILE A 107 1.99 -6.66 3.73
C ILE A 107 1.47 -7.47 2.53
N LEU A 108 0.17 -7.73 2.49
CA LEU A 108 -0.47 -8.53 1.45
C LEU A 108 -0.29 -7.93 0.05
N ARG A 109 -0.43 -6.61 -0.11
CA ARG A 109 -0.25 -5.92 -1.40
C ARG A 109 1.16 -6.01 -1.96
N ARG A 110 2.17 -6.24 -1.14
CA ARG A 110 3.55 -6.49 -1.59
C ARG A 110 3.82 -7.96 -1.90
N GLY A 111 2.85 -8.83 -1.70
CA GLY A 111 3.03 -10.27 -1.87
C GLY A 111 4.03 -10.88 -0.89
N ILE A 112 4.21 -10.25 0.28
CA ILE A 112 5.15 -10.74 1.29
C ILE A 112 4.49 -11.86 2.07
N ASP A 113 5.06 -13.05 1.96
CA ASP A 113 4.72 -14.20 2.78
C ASP A 113 5.71 -14.30 3.95
N ILE A 114 5.35 -13.66 5.07
CA ILE A 114 6.22 -13.59 6.26
C ILE A 114 6.58 -14.99 6.78
N LYS A 115 5.67 -15.96 6.71
CA LYS A 115 5.93 -17.34 7.17
C LYS A 115 7.01 -17.99 6.32
N SER A 116 6.88 -17.93 5.01
CA SER A 116 7.89 -18.44 4.08
C SER A 116 9.21 -17.71 4.21
N ASP A 117 9.18 -16.39 4.42
CA ASP A 117 10.38 -15.57 4.64
C ASP A 117 11.11 -16.01 5.91
N ILE A 118 10.40 -16.22 7.02
CA ILE A 118 10.98 -16.71 8.28
C ILE A 118 11.62 -18.10 8.07
N LYS A 119 10.93 -19.01 7.39
CA LYS A 119 11.46 -20.36 7.09
C LYS A 119 12.74 -20.31 6.23
N ARG A 120 12.87 -19.32 5.35
CA ARG A 120 14.07 -19.12 4.49
C ARG A 120 15.14 -18.25 5.14
N GLY A 121 14.90 -17.67 6.31
CA GLY A 121 15.80 -16.70 6.95
C GLY A 121 15.85 -15.37 6.22
N GLU A 122 14.81 -15.01 5.45
CA GLU A 122 14.68 -13.78 4.70
C GLU A 122 13.82 -12.77 5.46
N ASN A 123 13.95 -11.47 5.16
CA ASN A 123 13.09 -10.44 5.71
C ASN A 123 12.85 -9.33 4.67
N HIS A 124 11.70 -9.38 4.03
CA HIS A 124 11.28 -8.43 2.99
C HIS A 124 10.49 -7.23 3.53
N LEU A 125 10.36 -7.09 4.86
CA LEU A 125 9.63 -5.96 5.49
C LEU A 125 10.47 -4.69 5.63
N LYS A 126 11.76 -4.70 5.26
CA LYS A 126 12.71 -3.59 5.47
C LYS A 126 12.20 -2.23 4.97
N ASP A 127 11.51 -2.21 3.83
CA ASP A 127 11.01 -0.96 3.23
C ASP A 127 9.51 -0.75 3.47
N LEU A 128 8.91 -1.55 4.36
CA LEU A 128 7.50 -1.41 4.69
C LEU A 128 7.29 -0.47 5.87
N LYS A 129 6.27 0.36 5.78
CA LYS A 129 5.82 1.17 6.93
C LYS A 129 4.68 0.45 7.66
N PRO A 130 4.74 0.40 8.99
CA PRO A 130 5.73 1.03 9.88
C PRO A 130 7.04 0.21 9.97
N GLU A 131 8.16 0.92 10.13
CA GLU A 131 9.53 0.37 10.08
C GLU A 131 9.78 -0.76 11.09
N TYR A 132 9.21 -0.68 12.28
CA TYR A 132 9.35 -1.71 13.32
C TYR A 132 8.85 -3.10 12.92
N LEU A 133 8.08 -3.25 11.83
CA LEU A 133 7.67 -4.57 11.34
C LEU A 133 8.86 -5.44 10.96
N TYR A 134 9.94 -4.84 10.47
CA TYR A 134 11.19 -5.55 10.21
C TYR A 134 11.74 -6.22 11.48
N SER A 135 11.88 -5.44 12.57
CA SER A 135 12.40 -5.93 13.85
C SER A 135 11.46 -6.95 14.50
N VAL A 136 10.14 -6.81 14.32
CA VAL A 136 9.14 -7.80 14.76
C VAL A 136 9.33 -9.14 14.03
N GLN A 137 9.51 -9.13 12.70
CA GLN A 137 9.76 -10.34 11.93
C GLN A 137 11.08 -11.01 12.35
N GLU A 138 12.15 -10.22 12.55
CA GLU A 138 13.42 -10.76 13.06
C GLU A 138 13.27 -11.44 14.42
N HIS A 139 12.51 -10.84 15.34
CA HIS A 139 12.25 -11.42 16.65
C HIS A 139 11.49 -12.75 16.52
N LEU A 140 10.41 -12.78 15.72
CA LEU A 140 9.65 -14.00 15.45
C LEU A 140 10.50 -15.09 14.78
N SER A 141 11.39 -14.72 13.87
CA SER A 141 12.31 -15.66 13.23
C SER A 141 13.28 -16.33 14.23
N ARG A 142 13.73 -15.60 15.24
CA ARG A 142 14.67 -16.09 16.24
C ARG A 142 14.02 -16.91 17.36
N HIS A 143 12.81 -16.53 17.78
CA HIS A 143 12.19 -17.04 18.99
C HIS A 143 10.90 -17.85 18.74
N GLY A 144 10.34 -17.79 17.54
CA GLY A 144 9.08 -18.46 17.18
C GLY A 144 7.83 -17.88 17.86
N LYS A 145 8.02 -16.96 18.81
CA LYS A 145 6.94 -16.32 19.56
C LYS A 145 7.32 -14.91 20.01
N ILE A 146 6.32 -14.12 20.38
CA ILE A 146 6.49 -12.79 20.93
C ILE A 146 5.35 -12.48 21.93
N THR A 147 5.68 -11.86 23.05
CA THR A 147 4.67 -11.37 24.00
C THR A 147 4.26 -9.93 23.68
N HIS A 148 3.13 -9.48 24.23
CA HIS A 148 2.72 -8.09 24.07
C HIS A 148 3.71 -7.07 24.64
N PRO A 149 4.34 -7.29 25.83
CA PRO A 149 5.42 -6.45 26.33
C PRO A 149 6.66 -6.39 25.42
N GLU A 150 7.11 -7.52 24.88
CA GLU A 150 8.25 -7.55 23.94
C GLU A 150 7.94 -6.79 22.66
N LEU A 151 6.73 -6.96 22.10
CA LEU A 151 6.28 -6.20 20.95
C LEU A 151 6.28 -4.68 21.22
N LYS A 152 5.86 -4.25 22.42
CA LYS A 152 5.95 -2.85 22.85
C LYS A 152 7.40 -2.37 22.96
N ASN A 153 8.30 -3.19 23.47
CA ASN A 153 9.72 -2.84 23.57
C ASN A 153 10.35 -2.64 22.19
N ILE A 154 10.14 -3.56 21.25
CA ILE A 154 10.61 -3.42 19.87
C ILE A 154 10.10 -2.12 19.25
N ILE A 155 8.81 -1.81 19.40
CA ILE A 155 8.23 -0.58 18.86
C ILE A 155 8.83 0.67 19.53
N ARG A 156 9.14 0.60 20.84
CA ARG A 156 9.74 1.71 21.58
C ARG A 156 11.18 1.98 21.14
N GLU A 157 11.97 0.93 20.88
CA GLU A 157 13.32 1.06 20.33
C GLU A 157 13.33 1.79 18.99
N GLU A 158 12.41 1.46 18.09
CA GLU A 158 12.28 2.12 16.78
C GLU A 158 11.65 3.52 16.86
N LYS A 159 10.92 3.82 17.95
CA LYS A 159 10.20 5.08 18.13
C LYS A 159 10.37 5.62 19.57
N PRO A 160 11.59 6.00 19.96
CA PRO A 160 11.90 6.36 21.36
C PRO A 160 11.10 7.56 21.89
N ASN A 161 10.71 8.49 21.02
CA ASN A 161 9.97 9.70 21.39
C ASN A 161 8.44 9.52 21.40
N SER A 162 7.94 8.30 21.20
CA SER A 162 6.49 8.06 21.18
C SER A 162 5.91 7.94 22.57
N LYS A 163 4.69 8.48 22.78
CA LYS A 163 3.95 8.31 24.02
C LYS A 163 3.62 6.83 24.26
N GLU A 164 3.58 6.41 25.52
CA GLU A 164 3.30 5.02 25.91
C GLU A 164 1.98 4.49 25.31
N THR A 165 0.95 5.32 25.30
CA THR A 165 -0.34 4.97 24.70
C THR A 165 -0.24 4.70 23.18
N ALA A 166 0.61 5.46 22.48
CA ALA A 166 0.84 5.27 21.04
C ALA A 166 1.61 3.96 20.78
N VAL A 167 2.60 3.63 21.61
CA VAL A 167 3.36 2.37 21.54
C VAL A 167 2.43 1.19 21.79
N SER A 168 1.62 1.23 22.86
CA SER A 168 0.67 0.17 23.23
C SER A 168 -0.36 -0.06 22.11
N ASN A 169 -0.92 1.02 21.55
CA ASN A 169 -1.85 0.92 20.43
C ASN A 169 -1.18 0.31 19.19
N SER A 170 0.05 0.72 18.88
CA SER A 170 0.80 0.18 17.74
C SER A 170 1.08 -1.32 17.92
N ALA A 171 1.43 -1.76 19.12
CA ALA A 171 1.60 -3.18 19.45
C ALA A 171 0.30 -3.97 19.23
N SER A 172 -0.83 -3.46 19.73
CA SER A 172 -2.13 -4.09 19.55
C SER A 172 -2.53 -4.18 18.07
N TRP A 173 -2.32 -3.12 17.29
CA TRP A 173 -2.63 -3.13 15.85
C TRP A 173 -1.73 -4.08 15.06
N THR A 174 -0.45 -4.18 15.43
CA THR A 174 0.49 -5.09 14.78
C THR A 174 0.11 -6.54 15.08
N ALA A 175 -0.18 -6.89 16.33
CA ALA A 175 -0.63 -8.22 16.69
C ALA A 175 -1.92 -8.60 15.94
N GLN A 176 -2.93 -7.71 15.93
CA GLN A 176 -4.17 -7.94 15.17
C GLN A 176 -3.92 -8.15 13.67
N ALA A 177 -3.01 -7.37 13.07
CA ALA A 177 -2.69 -7.50 11.67
C ALA A 177 -2.03 -8.85 11.35
N LEU A 178 -1.03 -9.25 12.15
CA LEU A 178 -0.31 -10.50 11.94
C LEU A 178 -1.20 -11.74 12.21
N ILE A 179 -2.12 -11.67 13.18
CA ILE A 179 -3.13 -12.70 13.41
C ILE A 179 -4.05 -12.82 12.19
N ALA A 180 -4.56 -11.69 11.71
CA ALA A 180 -5.51 -11.66 10.60
C ALA A 180 -4.95 -12.21 9.29
N ILE A 181 -3.64 -12.06 9.04
CA ILE A 181 -2.96 -12.64 7.87
C ILE A 181 -2.37 -14.03 8.16
N GLY A 182 -2.69 -14.62 9.30
CA GLY A 182 -2.33 -15.99 9.65
C GLY A 182 -0.86 -16.22 9.95
N VAL A 183 -0.08 -15.17 10.26
CA VAL A 183 1.36 -15.30 10.60
C VAL A 183 1.56 -15.78 12.03
N ILE A 184 0.75 -15.27 12.95
CA ILE A 184 0.78 -15.64 14.38
C ILE A 184 -0.60 -16.01 14.87
N GLU A 185 -0.66 -16.79 15.93
CA GLU A 185 -1.87 -17.02 16.71
C GLU A 185 -1.67 -16.65 18.18
N LYS A 186 -2.75 -16.30 18.88
CA LYS A 186 -2.69 -15.96 20.29
C LYS A 186 -2.93 -17.21 21.13
N ILE A 187 -1.91 -17.60 21.92
CA ILE A 187 -1.98 -18.73 22.88
C ILE A 187 -1.70 -18.18 24.27
N GLY A 188 -2.73 -18.03 25.09
CA GLY A 188 -2.61 -17.38 26.40
C GLY A 188 -2.19 -15.92 26.24
N ASP A 189 -1.05 -15.56 26.82
CA ASP A 189 -0.46 -14.21 26.74
C ASP A 189 0.58 -14.07 25.60
N ASP A 190 0.96 -15.16 24.98
CA ASP A 190 1.93 -15.21 23.89
C ASP A 190 1.25 -15.12 22.52
N TYR A 191 1.96 -14.56 21.55
CA TYR A 191 1.68 -14.66 20.12
C TYR A 191 2.71 -15.60 19.52
N VAL A 192 2.26 -16.75 19.02
CA VAL A 192 3.10 -17.83 18.51
C VAL A 192 3.02 -17.89 17.00
N LEU A 193 4.16 -18.13 16.33
CA LEU A 193 4.21 -18.31 14.88
C LEU A 193 3.34 -19.53 14.50
N THR A 194 2.47 -19.37 13.54
CA THR A 194 1.67 -20.48 13.00
C THR A 194 2.52 -21.34 12.04
N ASP A 195 2.28 -22.62 11.98
CA ASP A 195 2.95 -23.57 11.09
C ASP A 195 2.76 -23.28 9.58
#